data_c611d1aaef7d36a89ed8315a6a9cba34
#
_entry.id   c611d1aaef7d36a89ed8315a6a9cba34
#
_cell.length_a   1.000
_cell.length_b   1.000
_cell.length_c   1.000
_cell.angle_alpha   90.00
_cell.angle_beta   90.00
_cell.angle_gamma   90.00
#
_symmetry.space_group_name_H-M   'P 1'
#
loop_
_entity.id
_entity.type
_entity.pdbx_description
1 polymer ?
#
loop_
_entity_poly.entity_id
_entity_poly.type
_entity_poly.pdbx_seq_one_letter_code
_entity_poly.pdbx_strand_id
1 'polypeptide(L)'
;TTLTNRPPVANAGSDYSIPKSTAFMLRGTATDPDGLATLTYNWSQNDPEQGAGSAAPQSNWVVGPLYRSRLPITSPNRSMPQMSDVVANNLTPTWEVTPSVARQMSFSFTVRDNGSGYASGIGQTSSDLMDVTVVDVDPFVMTAPNTAVTWNVASTEAVTWDVGQTNNSTINCQT
;
A
#
# COMPACT_ATOMS: atom_id res chain seq x y z
N THR A 1 -37.36 -9.55 6.91
CA THR A 1 -36.31 -10.51 7.31
C THR A 1 -35.22 -9.72 7.98
N THR A 2 -34.95 -9.98 9.25
CA THR A 2 -33.84 -9.35 9.98
C THR A 2 -32.57 -10.07 9.55
N LEU A 3 -31.56 -9.32 9.06
CA LEU A 3 -30.24 -9.88 8.82
C LEU A 3 -29.58 -10.15 10.19
N THR A 4 -29.08 -11.35 10.38
CA THR A 4 -28.32 -11.72 11.58
C THR A 4 -26.84 -11.34 11.45
N ASN A 5 -26.32 -11.29 10.21
CA ASN A 5 -25.00 -10.82 9.90
C ASN A 5 -24.95 -9.28 9.99
N ARG A 6 -23.97 -8.74 10.66
CA ARG A 6 -23.75 -7.30 10.83
C ARG A 6 -22.55 -6.86 9.99
N PRO A 7 -22.54 -5.62 9.45
CA PRO A 7 -21.43 -5.17 8.62
C PRO A 7 -20.13 -5.04 9.41
N PRO A 8 -18.98 -5.35 8.78
CA PRO A 8 -17.68 -5.01 9.34
C PRO A 8 -17.50 -3.48 9.38
N VAL A 9 -16.53 -3.01 10.13
CA VAL A 9 -16.09 -1.61 10.15
C VAL A 9 -14.66 -1.56 9.63
N ALA A 10 -14.45 -0.91 8.50
CA ALA A 10 -13.14 -0.67 7.91
C ALA A 10 -12.47 0.55 8.55
N ASN A 11 -11.15 0.51 8.70
CA ASN A 11 -10.31 1.63 9.09
C ASN A 11 -9.02 1.60 8.25
N ALA A 12 -8.89 2.57 7.34
CA ALA A 12 -7.75 2.73 6.44
C ALA A 12 -6.50 3.28 7.14
N GLY A 13 -6.65 3.79 8.36
CA GLY A 13 -5.60 4.49 9.08
C GLY A 13 -5.54 5.98 8.72
N SER A 14 -4.49 6.64 9.19
CA SER A 14 -4.29 8.07 8.93
C SER A 14 -3.54 8.31 7.63
N ASP A 15 -3.79 9.45 7.01
CA ASP A 15 -3.01 9.96 5.88
C ASP A 15 -1.54 10.13 6.27
N TYR A 16 -0.65 9.94 5.30
CA TYR A 16 0.78 10.13 5.51
C TYR A 16 1.51 10.58 4.25
N SER A 17 2.73 11.08 4.43
CA SER A 17 3.58 11.51 3.34
C SER A 17 4.76 10.57 3.15
N ILE A 18 5.18 10.39 1.90
CA ILE A 18 6.36 9.62 1.51
C ILE A 18 7.23 10.41 0.55
N PRO A 19 8.55 10.14 0.47
CA PRO A 19 9.38 10.65 -0.61
C PRO A 19 8.96 10.09 -1.97
N LYS A 20 9.27 10.82 -3.04
CA LYS A 20 9.20 10.24 -4.40
C LYS A 20 10.05 8.98 -4.52
N SER A 21 9.74 8.12 -5.48
CA SER A 21 10.48 6.86 -5.77
C SER A 21 10.61 5.91 -4.58
N THR A 22 9.66 5.97 -3.64
CA THR A 22 9.65 5.15 -2.44
C THR A 22 8.53 4.12 -2.50
N ALA A 23 8.86 2.83 -2.37
CA ALA A 23 7.87 1.79 -2.12
C ALA A 23 7.27 1.97 -0.71
N PHE A 24 5.98 1.67 -0.56
CA PHE A 24 5.27 1.88 0.70
C PHE A 24 4.29 0.75 0.99
N MET A 25 3.75 0.72 2.19
CA MET A 25 2.76 -0.30 2.59
C MET A 25 1.52 0.37 3.15
N LEU A 26 0.38 0.10 2.54
CA LEU A 26 -0.93 0.43 3.11
C LEU A 26 -1.27 -0.57 4.21
N ARG A 27 -1.70 -0.07 5.37
CA ARG A 27 -2.02 -0.86 6.55
C ARG A 27 -3.42 -0.51 7.02
N GLY A 28 -4.35 -1.46 6.81
CA GLY A 28 -5.72 -1.32 7.29
C GLY A 28 -5.97 -2.14 8.54
N THR A 29 -7.04 -1.82 9.22
CA THR A 29 -7.61 -2.62 10.31
C THR A 29 -9.11 -2.75 10.11
N ALA A 30 -9.71 -3.77 10.70
CA ALA A 30 -11.15 -3.89 10.71
C ALA A 30 -11.64 -4.49 12.03
N THR A 31 -12.88 -4.19 12.36
CA THR A 31 -13.65 -4.89 13.39
C THR A 31 -14.91 -5.46 12.78
N ASP A 32 -15.39 -6.57 13.33
CA ASP A 32 -16.64 -7.18 12.94
C ASP A 32 -17.31 -7.73 14.18
N PRO A 33 -18.57 -7.34 14.47
CA PRO A 33 -19.30 -7.82 15.63
C PRO A 33 -19.55 -9.34 15.63
N ASP A 34 -19.46 -9.96 14.46
CA ASP A 34 -19.74 -11.39 14.25
C ASP A 34 -18.44 -12.22 14.09
N GLY A 35 -17.27 -11.57 14.16
CA GLY A 35 -15.96 -12.19 14.13
C GLY A 35 -15.13 -11.86 12.87
N LEU A 36 -13.83 -12.07 12.97
CA LEU A 36 -12.88 -11.64 11.91
C LEU A 36 -12.49 -12.77 10.95
N ALA A 37 -12.89 -14.01 11.22
CA ALA A 37 -12.37 -15.19 10.50
C ALA A 37 -12.77 -15.25 9.02
N THR A 38 -13.83 -14.57 8.64
CA THR A 38 -14.37 -14.56 7.27
C THR A 38 -14.00 -13.31 6.48
N LEU A 39 -13.29 -12.36 7.10
CA LEU A 39 -12.97 -11.09 6.47
C LEU A 39 -11.96 -11.26 5.33
N THR A 40 -12.24 -10.56 4.25
CA THR A 40 -11.28 -10.32 3.17
C THR A 40 -11.15 -8.83 2.92
N TYR A 41 -9.97 -8.45 2.46
CA TYR A 41 -9.55 -7.05 2.36
C TYR A 41 -9.07 -6.72 0.96
N ASN A 42 -9.36 -5.51 0.54
CA ASN A 42 -8.87 -4.99 -0.73
C ASN A 42 -8.48 -3.52 -0.59
N TRP A 43 -7.33 -3.17 -1.15
CA TRP A 43 -6.89 -1.80 -1.36
C TRP A 43 -6.96 -1.46 -2.84
N SER A 44 -7.64 -0.39 -3.17
CA SER A 44 -7.73 0.13 -4.54
C SER A 44 -7.36 1.61 -4.57
N GLN A 45 -6.58 2.01 -5.56
CA GLN A 45 -6.35 3.42 -5.81
C GLN A 45 -7.63 4.04 -6.41
N ASN A 46 -8.04 5.17 -5.88
CA ASN A 46 -9.34 5.79 -6.13
C ASN A 46 -9.21 7.21 -6.73
N ASP A 47 -8.09 7.50 -7.40
CA ASP A 47 -7.92 8.77 -8.09
C ASP A 47 -8.87 8.85 -9.29
N PRO A 48 -9.74 9.88 -9.38
CA PRO A 48 -10.77 9.97 -10.41
C PRO A 48 -10.23 10.45 -11.76
N GLU A 49 -9.06 11.08 -11.78
CA GLU A 49 -8.48 11.65 -12.99
C GLU A 49 -7.94 10.54 -13.90
N GLN A 50 -8.00 10.80 -15.18
CA GLN A 50 -7.33 9.94 -16.15
C GLN A 50 -5.90 10.40 -16.37
N GLY A 51 -4.95 9.46 -16.27
CA GLY A 51 -3.59 9.69 -16.75
C GLY A 51 -3.54 9.91 -18.26
N ALA A 52 -2.37 10.20 -18.79
CA ALA A 52 -2.16 10.55 -20.20
C ALA A 52 -2.45 9.37 -21.15
N GLY A 53 -3.71 9.10 -21.43
CA GLY A 53 -4.16 8.11 -22.41
C GLY A 53 -4.42 6.70 -21.83
N SER A 54 -4.61 5.71 -22.72
CA SER A 54 -4.92 4.30 -22.39
C SER A 54 -3.67 3.44 -22.15
N ALA A 55 -2.49 4.03 -22.14
CA ALA A 55 -1.23 3.33 -21.90
C ALA A 55 -1.08 2.89 -20.44
N ALA A 56 -0.19 1.94 -20.18
CA ALA A 56 0.21 1.58 -18.83
C ALA A 56 0.73 2.82 -18.06
N PRO A 57 0.44 2.94 -16.75
CA PRO A 57 0.83 4.10 -15.97
C PRO A 57 2.35 4.32 -15.99
N GLN A 58 2.75 5.59 -15.89
CA GLN A 58 4.14 6.00 -15.88
C GLN A 58 4.48 6.70 -14.56
N SER A 59 5.70 6.54 -14.07
CA SER A 59 6.14 7.09 -12.78
C SER A 59 6.05 8.62 -12.69
N ASN A 60 6.09 9.32 -13.81
CA ASN A 60 5.99 10.79 -13.90
C ASN A 60 4.55 11.31 -14.05
N TRP A 61 3.52 10.45 -13.93
CA TRP A 61 2.15 10.92 -13.95
C TRP A 61 1.79 11.62 -12.66
N VAL A 62 1.28 12.84 -12.77
CA VAL A 62 0.83 13.65 -11.64
C VAL A 62 -0.64 13.41 -11.28
N VAL A 63 -1.40 12.74 -12.16
CA VAL A 63 -2.83 12.41 -11.98
C VAL A 63 -3.11 10.98 -12.45
N GLY A 64 -4.24 10.44 -12.03
CA GLY A 64 -4.72 9.11 -12.41
C GLY A 64 -4.07 7.97 -11.63
N PRO A 65 -4.65 6.78 -11.71
CA PRO A 65 -4.20 5.63 -10.92
C PRO A 65 -2.89 5.06 -11.48
N LEU A 66 -1.98 4.74 -10.56
CA LEU A 66 -0.70 4.06 -10.83
C LEU A 66 -0.73 2.59 -10.44
N TYR A 67 -1.67 2.20 -9.56
CA TYR A 67 -1.78 0.87 -8.98
C TYR A 67 -3.13 0.25 -9.31
N ARG A 68 -3.10 -0.87 -10.04
CA ARG A 68 -4.30 -1.64 -10.36
C ARG A 68 -4.95 -2.27 -9.12
N SER A 69 -6.26 -2.42 -9.13
CA SER A 69 -6.95 -3.24 -8.15
C SER A 69 -6.55 -4.71 -8.26
N ARG A 70 -6.55 -5.41 -7.13
CA ARG A 70 -6.27 -6.84 -7.00
C ARG A 70 -7.45 -7.57 -6.38
N LEU A 71 -7.45 -8.88 -6.46
CA LEU A 71 -8.44 -9.70 -5.76
C LEU A 71 -8.30 -9.49 -4.24
N PRO A 72 -9.42 -9.52 -3.50
CA PRO A 72 -9.38 -9.48 -2.04
C PRO A 72 -8.57 -10.64 -1.46
N ILE A 73 -7.86 -10.37 -0.38
CA ILE A 73 -7.04 -11.35 0.36
C ILE A 73 -7.34 -11.28 1.85
N THR A 74 -6.83 -12.22 2.63
CA THR A 74 -7.02 -12.29 4.09
C THR A 74 -6.09 -11.37 4.89
N SER A 75 -5.10 -10.75 4.23
CA SER A 75 -4.24 -9.74 4.85
C SER A 75 -4.84 -8.34 4.67
N PRO A 76 -4.96 -7.52 5.73
CA PRO A 76 -5.40 -6.14 5.63
C PRO A 76 -4.33 -5.20 5.07
N ASN A 77 -3.10 -5.69 4.87
CA ASN A 77 -1.97 -4.90 4.40
C ASN A 77 -1.71 -5.14 2.91
N ARG A 78 -1.30 -4.10 2.20
CA ARG A 78 -0.86 -4.19 0.80
C ARG A 78 0.43 -3.41 0.57
N SER A 79 1.45 -4.09 0.01
CA SER A 79 2.68 -3.45 -0.47
C SER A 79 2.46 -2.80 -1.83
N MET A 80 3.02 -1.62 -2.04
CA MET A 80 2.93 -0.80 -3.25
C MET A 80 4.33 -0.44 -3.77
N PRO A 81 4.83 -1.08 -4.86
CA PRO A 81 4.28 -2.24 -5.55
C PRO A 81 4.32 -3.52 -4.71
N GLN A 82 4.00 -4.68 -5.32
CA GLN A 82 4.09 -5.96 -4.61
C GLN A 82 5.46 -6.17 -3.99
N MET A 83 5.50 -6.84 -2.82
CA MET A 83 6.75 -7.09 -2.10
C MET A 83 7.78 -7.86 -2.95
N SER A 84 7.34 -8.78 -3.82
CA SER A 84 8.23 -9.48 -4.76
C SER A 84 8.95 -8.53 -5.72
N ASP A 85 8.25 -7.49 -6.20
CA ASP A 85 8.85 -6.48 -7.07
C ASP A 85 9.79 -5.56 -6.28
N VAL A 86 9.42 -5.17 -5.05
CA VAL A 86 10.28 -4.37 -4.17
C VAL A 86 11.59 -5.09 -3.89
N VAL A 87 11.55 -6.37 -3.52
CA VAL A 87 12.75 -7.20 -3.26
C VAL A 87 13.60 -7.37 -4.52
N ALA A 88 12.98 -7.41 -5.70
CA ALA A 88 13.68 -7.44 -6.98
C ALA A 88 14.21 -6.07 -7.43
N ASN A 89 14.05 -5.01 -6.61
CA ASN A 89 14.36 -3.62 -6.94
C ASN A 89 13.64 -3.12 -8.21
N ASN A 90 12.45 -3.66 -8.49
CA ASN A 90 11.59 -3.23 -9.58
C ASN A 90 10.46 -2.36 -9.01
N LEU A 91 10.70 -1.05 -8.93
CA LEU A 91 9.71 -0.11 -8.37
C LEU A 91 8.68 0.39 -9.40
N THR A 92 8.81 -0.03 -10.66
CA THR A 92 7.92 0.40 -11.74
C THR A 92 7.40 -0.78 -12.58
N PRO A 93 6.93 -1.88 -11.94
CA PRO A 93 6.34 -2.98 -12.70
C PRO A 93 5.05 -2.50 -13.39
N THR A 94 4.71 -3.12 -14.50
CA THR A 94 3.51 -2.76 -15.26
C THR A 94 2.27 -2.82 -14.37
N TRP A 95 1.50 -1.72 -14.31
CA TRP A 95 0.27 -1.55 -13.53
C TRP A 95 0.45 -1.46 -12.00
N GLU A 96 1.67 -1.29 -11.51
CA GLU A 96 1.98 -0.97 -10.09
C GLU A 96 3.23 -0.08 -10.02
N VAL A 97 3.09 1.17 -10.43
CA VAL A 97 4.21 2.08 -10.68
C VAL A 97 4.40 3.05 -9.53
N THR A 98 5.56 3.02 -8.90
CA THR A 98 5.94 3.99 -7.87
C THR A 98 6.16 5.37 -8.50
N PRO A 99 5.51 6.42 -8.00
CA PRO A 99 5.65 7.77 -8.56
C PRO A 99 7.04 8.35 -8.31
N SER A 100 7.61 8.96 -9.37
CA SER A 100 8.89 9.68 -9.32
C SER A 100 8.74 11.20 -9.19
N VAL A 101 7.50 11.66 -9.04
CA VAL A 101 7.14 13.09 -8.94
C VAL A 101 6.21 13.31 -7.75
N ALA A 102 6.17 14.53 -7.23
CA ALA A 102 5.22 14.91 -6.20
C ALA A 102 3.78 14.77 -6.71
N ARG A 103 2.93 14.14 -5.92
CA ARG A 103 1.49 14.00 -6.17
C ARG A 103 0.74 13.51 -4.93
N GLN A 104 -0.57 13.67 -4.93
CA GLN A 104 -1.46 12.98 -3.99
C GLN A 104 -2.02 11.70 -4.65
N MET A 105 -2.25 10.68 -3.84
CA MET A 105 -2.90 9.44 -4.23
C MET A 105 -3.94 9.09 -3.18
N SER A 106 -5.18 8.85 -3.62
CA SER A 106 -6.28 8.43 -2.74
C SER A 106 -6.48 6.93 -2.82
N PHE A 107 -6.63 6.28 -1.68
CA PHE A 107 -6.85 4.84 -1.59
C PHE A 107 -8.13 4.52 -0.84
N SER A 108 -8.84 3.51 -1.32
CA SER A 108 -10.00 2.92 -0.64
C SER A 108 -9.62 1.56 -0.06
N PHE A 109 -9.82 1.41 1.23
CA PHE A 109 -9.73 0.14 1.95
C PHE A 109 -11.11 -0.48 2.07
N THR A 110 -11.35 -1.59 1.41
CA THR A 110 -12.64 -2.30 1.42
C THR A 110 -12.52 -3.60 2.19
N VAL A 111 -13.42 -3.81 3.13
CA VAL A 111 -13.54 -5.02 3.95
C VAL A 111 -14.84 -5.74 3.59
N ARG A 112 -14.78 -7.07 3.44
CA ARG A 112 -15.93 -7.94 3.17
C ARG A 112 -15.94 -9.10 4.14
N ASP A 113 -17.09 -9.38 4.73
CA ASP A 113 -17.26 -10.50 5.66
C ASP A 113 -17.64 -11.83 4.98
N ASN A 114 -17.91 -11.81 3.68
CA ASN A 114 -18.23 -12.97 2.83
C ASN A 114 -19.46 -13.80 3.27
N GLY A 115 -20.16 -13.45 4.34
CA GLY A 115 -21.38 -14.09 4.81
C GLY A 115 -21.26 -15.59 5.18
N SER A 116 -20.04 -16.11 5.30
CA SER A 116 -19.79 -17.52 5.60
C SER A 116 -20.19 -17.85 7.03
N GLY A 117 -21.07 -18.85 7.19
CA GLY A 117 -21.54 -19.28 8.51
C GLY A 117 -22.86 -18.66 8.93
N TYR A 118 -23.44 -17.75 8.17
CA TYR A 118 -24.76 -17.17 8.46
C TYR A 118 -25.86 -17.85 7.67
N ALA A 119 -27.01 -18.04 8.32
CA ALA A 119 -28.17 -18.71 7.71
C ALA A 119 -28.69 -18.02 6.41
N SER A 120 -28.40 -16.72 6.25
CA SER A 120 -28.77 -15.94 5.08
C SER A 120 -27.77 -16.01 3.94
N GLY A 121 -26.50 -16.42 4.20
CA GLY A 121 -25.43 -16.42 3.21
C GLY A 121 -25.11 -15.04 2.63
N ILE A 122 -25.58 -13.95 3.25
CA ILE A 122 -25.44 -12.59 2.77
C ILE A 122 -24.22 -11.94 3.40
N GLY A 123 -23.17 -11.75 2.62
CA GLY A 123 -22.00 -10.95 3.00
C GLY A 123 -22.31 -9.46 2.97
N GLN A 124 -21.62 -8.71 3.82
CA GLN A 124 -21.69 -7.26 3.89
C GLN A 124 -20.31 -6.64 3.69
N THR A 125 -20.27 -5.35 3.40
CA THR A 125 -19.04 -4.63 3.12
C THR A 125 -19.01 -3.29 3.83
N SER A 126 -17.79 -2.84 4.13
CA SER A 126 -17.50 -1.50 4.59
C SER A 126 -16.25 -1.00 3.87
N SER A 127 -16.12 0.30 3.70
CA SER A 127 -14.91 0.90 3.13
C SER A 127 -14.56 2.18 3.88
N ASP A 128 -13.27 2.49 3.87
CA ASP A 128 -12.71 3.72 4.41
C ASP A 128 -11.65 4.25 3.45
N LEU A 129 -11.36 5.54 3.50
CA LEU A 129 -10.46 6.24 2.58
C LEU A 129 -9.24 6.77 3.33
N MET A 130 -8.11 6.80 2.65
CA MET A 130 -6.92 7.50 3.10
C MET A 130 -6.14 8.06 1.93
N ASP A 131 -5.34 9.08 2.19
CA ASP A 131 -4.46 9.72 1.22
C ASP A 131 -2.98 9.46 1.54
N VAL A 132 -2.22 9.22 0.47
CA VAL A 132 -0.75 9.19 0.52
C VAL A 132 -0.22 10.35 -0.32
N THR A 133 0.50 11.27 0.31
CA THR A 133 1.13 12.40 -0.37
C THR A 133 2.57 12.08 -0.70
N VAL A 134 2.89 12.05 -1.99
CA VAL A 134 4.26 11.93 -2.48
C VAL A 134 4.89 13.32 -2.52
N VAL A 135 6.00 13.49 -1.80
CA VAL A 135 6.73 14.76 -1.69
C VAL A 135 7.99 14.68 -2.55
N ASP A 136 8.34 15.81 -3.20
CA ASP A 136 9.56 15.90 -4.00
C ASP A 136 10.81 16.09 -3.10
N VAL A 137 11.14 15.04 -2.38
CA VAL A 137 12.32 14.94 -1.51
C VAL A 137 13.03 13.62 -1.77
N ASP A 138 14.31 13.56 -1.39
CA ASP A 138 15.12 12.38 -1.62
C ASP A 138 14.71 11.23 -0.69
N PRO A 139 14.57 9.99 -1.23
CA PRO A 139 14.18 8.81 -0.48
C PRO A 139 15.33 8.28 0.39
N PHE A 140 14.98 7.38 1.30
CA PHE A 140 15.96 6.50 1.94
C PHE A 140 16.56 5.55 0.89
N VAL A 141 17.90 5.43 0.88
CA VAL A 141 18.63 4.56 -0.04
C VAL A 141 19.67 3.74 0.71
N MET A 142 19.64 2.41 0.52
CA MET A 142 20.72 1.54 0.99
C MET A 142 21.96 1.77 0.10
N THR A 143 23.09 2.12 0.69
CA THR A 143 24.33 2.42 -0.03
C THR A 143 25.31 1.23 -0.04
N ALA A 144 25.28 0.36 0.98
CA ALA A 144 26.02 -0.90 0.98
C ALA A 144 25.35 -1.94 1.90
N PRO A 145 25.25 -3.22 1.47
CA PRO A 145 25.52 -3.69 0.11
C PRO A 145 24.41 -3.26 -0.85
N ASN A 146 24.76 -2.76 -2.00
CA ASN A 146 23.83 -2.41 -3.10
C ASN A 146 23.87 -3.41 -4.26
N THR A 147 24.59 -4.49 -4.09
CA THR A 147 24.67 -5.64 -4.98
C THR A 147 24.59 -6.93 -4.17
N ALA A 148 24.32 -8.05 -4.83
CA ALA A 148 24.35 -9.36 -4.17
C ALA A 148 25.73 -9.65 -3.56
N VAL A 149 25.78 -9.99 -2.27
CA VAL A 149 26.99 -10.32 -1.53
C VAL A 149 26.80 -11.65 -0.81
N THR A 150 27.93 -12.34 -0.57
CA THR A 150 27.96 -13.53 0.29
C THR A 150 28.72 -13.19 1.55
N TRP A 151 28.09 -13.38 2.71
CA TRP A 151 28.70 -13.14 4.00
C TRP A 151 29.14 -14.46 4.65
N ASN A 152 30.28 -14.45 5.30
CA ASN A 152 30.76 -15.60 6.05
C ASN A 152 30.03 -15.71 7.38
N VAL A 153 29.82 -16.94 7.84
CA VAL A 153 29.27 -17.19 9.18
C VAL A 153 30.21 -16.58 10.24
N ALA A 154 29.63 -15.84 11.18
CA ALA A 154 30.30 -15.15 12.25
C ALA A 154 31.22 -13.97 11.83
N SER A 155 31.16 -13.49 10.59
CA SER A 155 31.74 -12.19 10.22
C SER A 155 30.86 -11.03 10.68
N THR A 156 31.47 -9.86 10.91
CA THR A 156 30.75 -8.60 11.12
C THR A 156 30.78 -7.83 9.81
N GLU A 157 29.61 -7.51 9.29
CA GLU A 157 29.45 -6.85 8.00
C GLU A 157 28.82 -5.47 8.18
N ALA A 158 29.31 -4.50 7.43
CA ALA A 158 28.76 -3.15 7.46
C ALA A 158 27.59 -3.02 6.50
N VAL A 159 26.45 -2.56 7.01
CA VAL A 159 25.32 -2.10 6.19
C VAL A 159 25.24 -0.59 6.34
N THR A 160 25.27 0.12 5.22
CA THR A 160 25.21 1.58 5.20
C THR A 160 24.02 2.07 4.36
N TRP A 161 23.51 3.23 4.71
CA TRP A 161 22.38 3.86 4.01
C TRP A 161 22.49 5.38 4.07
N ASP A 162 21.81 6.02 3.12
CA ASP A 162 21.52 7.44 3.14
C ASP A 162 20.04 7.61 3.56
N VAL A 163 19.79 8.39 4.58
CA VAL A 163 18.43 8.67 5.04
C VAL A 163 17.67 9.61 4.08
N GLY A 164 18.39 10.24 3.15
CA GLY A 164 17.81 11.27 2.28
C GLY A 164 17.19 12.39 3.12
N GLN A 165 15.95 12.72 2.79
CA GLN A 165 15.16 13.71 3.54
C GLN A 165 13.97 13.09 4.30
N THR A 166 14.04 11.79 4.60
CA THR A 166 12.94 11.07 5.26
C THR A 166 12.70 11.50 6.70
N ASN A 167 13.69 12.14 7.34
CA ASN A 167 13.60 12.68 8.70
C ASN A 167 13.14 14.14 8.78
N ASN A 168 12.76 14.77 7.65
CA ASN A 168 12.21 16.12 7.67
C ASN A 168 10.82 16.17 8.33
N SER A 169 10.33 17.37 8.66
CA SER A 169 9.06 17.55 9.37
C SER A 169 7.82 17.12 8.57
N THR A 170 7.93 17.00 7.26
CA THR A 170 6.81 16.61 6.38
C THR A 170 6.68 15.09 6.31
N ILE A 171 7.79 14.36 6.17
CA ILE A 171 7.82 12.89 6.15
C ILE A 171 7.80 12.35 7.57
N ASN A 172 8.60 12.95 8.47
CA ASN A 172 8.66 12.63 9.90
C ASN A 172 8.88 11.14 10.19
N CYS A 173 9.70 10.48 9.39
CA CYS A 173 10.09 9.10 9.64
C CYS A 173 10.99 9.07 10.88
N GLN A 174 10.50 8.47 11.97
CA GLN A 174 11.27 8.29 13.19
C GLN A 174 12.28 7.15 12.98
N THR A 175 13.55 7.38 13.30
CA THR A 175 14.62 6.38 13.29
C THR A 175 14.70 5.62 14.62
#